data_025438e4ece2efdbcd25679c5bd9bf5e
#
_entry.id   025438e4ece2efdbcd25679c5bd9bf5e
#
_cell.length_a   1.000
_cell.length_b   1.000
_cell.length_c   1.000
_cell.angle_alpha   90.00
_cell.angle_beta   90.00
_cell.angle_gamma   90.00
#
_symmetry.space_group_name_H-M   'P 1'
#
loop_
_entity.id
_entity.type
_entity.pdbx_description
1 polymer ?
#
loop_
_entity_poly.entity_id
_entity_poly.type
_entity_poly.pdbx_seq_one_letter_code
_entity_poly.pdbx_strand_id
1 'polypeptide(L)'
;TEGQARIVLIVSNEVPPTHPLVAGIRDTLAANCPTCEIVEEINVGVTEWGTKIQPAVQSALQANPEVNVVIPIYDSMSQFVVPALRLTGTLGTVKVPTFNGTPFVLDFIRDGAVSMNIGESLDWIAYATVDGHLRDACGLESPAALNVPFYIFDSSNVEAAGVPAQFDTGYGDAYVTGFRTLWGLDG
;
A
#
# COMPACT_ATOMS: atom_id res chain seq x y z
N THR A 1 10.83 7.79 -12.92
CA THR A 1 10.25 7.55 -14.28
C THR A 1 10.24 8.81 -15.14
N GLU A 2 10.59 9.98 -14.57
CA GLU A 2 10.64 11.27 -15.29
C GLU A 2 9.35 11.57 -16.08
N GLY A 3 8.20 11.18 -15.52
CA GLY A 3 6.90 11.36 -16.16
C GLY A 3 6.58 10.37 -17.29
N GLN A 4 7.29 9.25 -17.40
CA GLN A 4 7.08 8.22 -18.42
C GLN A 4 6.93 6.83 -17.79
N ALA A 5 5.98 6.69 -16.88
CA ALA A 5 5.71 5.38 -16.29
C ALA A 5 4.95 4.48 -17.27
N ARG A 6 5.50 3.26 -17.47
CA ARG A 6 4.86 2.13 -18.12
C ARG A 6 4.52 1.11 -17.05
N ILE A 7 3.24 0.97 -16.76
CA ILE A 7 2.76 0.38 -15.51
C ILE A 7 2.09 -0.96 -15.78
N VAL A 8 2.50 -1.99 -15.04
CA VAL A 8 1.70 -3.19 -14.81
C VAL A 8 0.96 -3.02 -13.49
N LEU A 9 -0.37 -3.03 -13.51
CA LEU A 9 -1.21 -2.90 -12.35
C LEU A 9 -1.77 -4.27 -11.96
N ILE A 10 -1.56 -4.70 -10.72
CA ILE A 10 -2.07 -5.97 -10.20
C ILE A 10 -3.21 -5.68 -9.24
N VAL A 11 -4.37 -6.23 -9.55
CA VAL A 11 -5.62 -5.96 -8.83
C VAL A 11 -6.28 -7.25 -8.32
N SER A 12 -7.23 -7.10 -7.40
CA SER A 12 -8.07 -8.17 -6.88
C SER A 12 -9.50 -7.66 -6.81
N ASN A 13 -10.22 -7.72 -7.93
CA ASN A 13 -11.52 -7.07 -8.11
C ASN A 13 -12.63 -7.61 -7.21
N GLU A 14 -12.44 -8.79 -6.61
CA GLU A 14 -13.36 -9.35 -5.60
C GLU A 14 -13.25 -8.64 -4.24
N VAL A 15 -12.18 -7.87 -4.01
CA VAL A 15 -11.98 -7.11 -2.77
C VAL A 15 -12.58 -5.71 -2.94
N PRO A 16 -13.63 -5.33 -2.18
CA PRO A 16 -14.39 -4.10 -2.43
C PRO A 16 -13.56 -2.81 -2.52
N PRO A 17 -12.52 -2.55 -1.69
CA PRO A 17 -11.68 -1.37 -1.81
C PRO A 17 -10.87 -1.27 -3.11
N THR A 18 -10.70 -2.35 -3.87
CA THR A 18 -9.94 -2.34 -5.13
C THR A 18 -10.48 -1.32 -6.12
N HIS A 19 -11.80 -1.25 -6.30
CA HIS A 19 -12.41 -0.37 -7.29
C HIS A 19 -12.11 1.13 -7.07
N PRO A 20 -12.35 1.70 -5.88
CA PRO A 20 -12.02 3.11 -5.63
C PRO A 20 -10.50 3.37 -5.66
N LEU A 21 -9.66 2.42 -5.24
CA LEU A 21 -8.20 2.57 -5.33
C LEU A 21 -7.74 2.63 -6.79
N VAL A 22 -8.22 1.73 -7.65
CA VAL A 22 -7.91 1.73 -9.10
C VAL A 22 -8.39 3.01 -9.77
N ALA A 23 -9.62 3.46 -9.45
CA ALA A 23 -10.14 4.72 -9.96
C ALA A 23 -9.23 5.89 -9.57
N GLY A 24 -8.83 6.01 -8.30
CA GLY A 24 -7.92 7.04 -7.82
C GLY A 24 -6.56 7.02 -8.51
N ILE A 25 -5.98 5.83 -8.77
CA ILE A 25 -4.74 5.68 -9.54
C ILE A 25 -4.92 6.24 -10.96
N ARG A 26 -5.98 5.83 -11.67
CA ARG A 26 -6.25 6.26 -13.04
C ARG A 26 -6.49 7.76 -13.14
N ASP A 27 -7.32 8.31 -12.25
CA ASP A 27 -7.63 9.73 -12.21
C ASP A 27 -6.38 10.58 -11.91
N THR A 28 -5.55 10.11 -10.98
CA THR A 28 -4.29 10.78 -10.64
C THR A 28 -3.29 10.75 -11.80
N LEU A 29 -3.16 9.63 -12.48
CA LEU A 29 -2.31 9.52 -13.68
C LEU A 29 -2.81 10.44 -14.79
N ALA A 30 -4.11 10.42 -15.09
CA ALA A 30 -4.70 11.27 -16.11
C ALA A 30 -4.49 12.77 -15.83
N ALA A 31 -4.62 13.18 -14.57
CA ALA A 31 -4.48 14.59 -14.18
C ALA A 31 -3.02 15.07 -14.13
N ASN A 32 -2.08 14.21 -13.68
CA ASN A 32 -0.73 14.64 -13.31
C ASN A 32 0.38 14.02 -14.17
N CYS A 33 0.09 12.97 -14.94
CA CYS A 33 1.06 12.28 -15.80
C CYS A 33 0.42 11.78 -17.10
N PRO A 34 0.02 12.65 -18.02
CA PRO A 34 -0.68 12.26 -19.25
C PRO A 34 0.16 11.36 -20.19
N THR A 35 1.47 11.29 -19.98
CA THR A 35 2.40 10.41 -20.70
C THR A 35 2.62 9.06 -20.02
N CYS A 36 2.10 8.88 -18.79
CA CYS A 36 2.11 7.60 -18.09
C CYS A 36 0.99 6.70 -18.60
N GLU A 37 1.26 5.39 -18.65
CA GLU A 37 0.31 4.42 -19.19
C GLU A 37 0.27 3.15 -18.32
N ILE A 38 -0.93 2.67 -18.05
CA ILE A 38 -1.14 1.30 -17.56
C ILE A 38 -1.20 0.40 -18.80
N VAL A 39 -0.07 -0.27 -19.09
CA VAL A 39 0.08 -1.12 -20.27
C VAL A 39 -0.61 -2.47 -20.09
N GLU A 40 -0.72 -2.93 -18.84
CA GLU A 40 -1.40 -4.18 -18.51
C GLU A 40 -2.03 -4.10 -17.11
N GLU A 41 -3.26 -4.64 -17.00
CA GLU A 41 -3.93 -4.85 -15.71
C GLU A 41 -4.13 -6.35 -15.51
N ILE A 42 -3.59 -6.87 -14.39
CA ILE A 42 -3.64 -8.28 -14.02
C ILE A 42 -4.60 -8.44 -12.86
N ASN A 43 -5.77 -9.03 -13.09
CA ASN A 43 -6.71 -9.35 -12.02
C ASN A 43 -6.50 -10.77 -11.51
N VAL A 44 -6.23 -10.92 -10.20
CA VAL A 44 -6.01 -12.22 -9.54
C VAL A 44 -6.85 -12.30 -8.28
N GLY A 45 -7.63 -13.37 -8.15
CA GLY A 45 -8.40 -13.64 -6.93
C GLY A 45 -7.49 -13.92 -5.72
N VAL A 46 -7.92 -13.55 -4.53
CA VAL A 46 -7.13 -13.64 -3.28
C VAL A 46 -6.58 -15.05 -3.06
N THR A 47 -7.39 -16.08 -3.32
CA THR A 47 -6.99 -17.49 -3.14
C THR A 47 -5.93 -17.95 -4.16
N GLU A 48 -5.70 -17.17 -5.22
CA GLU A 48 -4.80 -17.50 -6.32
C GLU A 48 -3.50 -16.68 -6.32
N TRP A 49 -3.36 -15.72 -5.40
CA TRP A 49 -2.17 -14.85 -5.36
C TRP A 49 -0.87 -15.63 -5.35
N GLY A 50 -0.79 -16.69 -4.51
CA GLY A 50 0.41 -17.52 -4.36
C GLY A 50 0.80 -18.33 -5.60
N THR A 51 -0.13 -18.55 -6.52
CA THR A 51 0.11 -19.39 -7.71
C THR A 51 0.11 -18.60 -9.02
N LYS A 52 -0.60 -17.46 -9.10
CA LYS A 52 -0.82 -16.74 -10.36
C LYS A 52 -0.05 -15.42 -10.48
N ILE A 53 0.19 -14.68 -9.40
CA ILE A 53 0.83 -13.35 -9.49
C ILE A 53 2.23 -13.47 -10.09
N GLN A 54 3.10 -14.32 -9.55
CA GLN A 54 4.47 -14.42 -10.01
C GLN A 54 4.58 -14.75 -11.50
N PRO A 55 3.95 -15.83 -12.05
CA PRO A 55 4.04 -16.12 -13.48
C PRO A 55 3.37 -15.05 -14.37
N ALA A 56 2.28 -14.43 -13.91
CA ALA A 56 1.63 -13.35 -14.66
C ALA A 56 2.54 -12.12 -14.79
N VAL A 57 3.19 -11.69 -13.69
CA VAL A 57 4.15 -10.57 -13.73
C VAL A 57 5.34 -10.89 -14.63
N GLN A 58 5.89 -12.12 -14.58
CA GLN A 58 6.96 -12.53 -15.49
C GLN A 58 6.54 -12.43 -16.96
N SER A 59 5.35 -12.92 -17.29
CA SER A 59 4.81 -12.86 -18.65
C SER A 59 4.59 -11.41 -19.10
N ALA A 60 4.04 -10.56 -18.23
CA ALA A 60 3.81 -9.15 -18.52
C ALA A 60 5.13 -8.41 -18.82
N LEU A 61 6.17 -8.62 -17.98
CA LEU A 61 7.48 -8.00 -18.18
C LEU A 61 8.21 -8.50 -19.43
N GLN A 62 8.00 -9.76 -19.83
CA GLN A 62 8.56 -10.30 -21.07
C GLN A 62 7.84 -9.76 -22.31
N ALA A 63 6.52 -9.59 -22.22
CA ALA A 63 5.70 -9.05 -23.31
C ALA A 63 5.89 -7.53 -23.50
N ASN A 64 6.18 -6.80 -22.40
CA ASN A 64 6.28 -5.34 -22.37
C ASN A 64 7.63 -4.93 -21.74
N PRO A 65 8.74 -4.98 -22.48
CA PRO A 65 10.09 -4.71 -21.94
C PRO A 65 10.29 -3.24 -21.53
N GLU A 66 9.39 -2.33 -21.93
CA GLU A 66 9.36 -0.93 -21.52
C GLU A 66 8.78 -0.69 -20.13
N VAL A 67 8.18 -1.71 -19.50
CA VAL A 67 7.61 -1.60 -18.14
C VAL A 67 8.70 -1.21 -17.14
N ASN A 68 8.45 -0.12 -16.43
CA ASN A 68 9.34 0.42 -15.41
C ASN A 68 8.68 0.58 -14.04
N VAL A 69 7.37 0.24 -13.93
CA VAL A 69 6.60 0.26 -12.68
C VAL A 69 5.68 -0.96 -12.62
N VAL A 70 5.67 -1.64 -11.48
CA VAL A 70 4.66 -2.66 -11.14
C VAL A 70 3.96 -2.22 -9.87
N ILE A 71 2.64 -2.05 -9.94
CA ILE A 71 1.83 -1.63 -8.79
C ILE A 71 0.98 -2.81 -8.31
N PRO A 72 1.39 -3.54 -7.28
CA PRO A 72 0.49 -4.41 -6.55
C PRO A 72 -0.42 -3.55 -5.68
N ILE A 73 -1.74 -3.63 -5.91
CA ILE A 73 -2.69 -2.76 -5.22
C ILE A 73 -2.73 -2.99 -3.70
N TYR A 74 -2.37 -4.19 -3.27
CA TYR A 74 -2.12 -4.55 -1.87
C TYR A 74 -0.67 -4.96 -1.71
N ASP A 75 -0.01 -4.46 -0.72
CA ASP A 75 1.43 -4.66 -0.52
C ASP A 75 1.83 -6.12 -0.28
N SER A 76 0.96 -6.91 0.33
CA SER A 76 1.16 -8.35 0.53
C SER A 76 1.35 -9.13 -0.78
N MET A 77 0.86 -8.62 -1.91
CA MET A 77 1.15 -9.20 -3.23
C MET A 77 2.64 -9.10 -3.60
N SER A 78 3.39 -8.18 -2.98
CA SER A 78 4.83 -7.97 -3.27
C SER A 78 5.66 -9.22 -2.99
N GLN A 79 5.22 -10.11 -2.09
CA GLN A 79 5.89 -11.39 -1.85
C GLN A 79 5.96 -12.29 -3.11
N PHE A 80 5.10 -12.04 -4.10
CA PHE A 80 5.07 -12.76 -5.38
C PHE A 80 5.63 -11.91 -6.53
N VAL A 81 5.53 -10.58 -6.44
CA VAL A 81 6.11 -9.65 -7.42
C VAL A 81 7.63 -9.64 -7.33
N VAL A 82 8.20 -9.51 -6.13
CA VAL A 82 9.65 -9.43 -5.94
C VAL A 82 10.40 -10.65 -6.52
N PRO A 83 9.96 -11.90 -6.30
CA PRO A 83 10.55 -13.06 -6.98
C PRO A 83 10.43 -12.99 -8.51
N ALA A 84 9.32 -12.49 -9.07
CA ALA A 84 9.17 -12.32 -10.51
C ALA A 84 10.22 -11.35 -11.08
N LEU A 85 10.44 -10.20 -10.41
CA LEU A 85 11.46 -9.23 -10.79
C LEU A 85 12.88 -9.81 -10.71
N ARG A 86 13.16 -10.64 -9.71
CA ARG A 86 14.47 -11.34 -9.61
C ARG A 86 14.69 -12.28 -10.78
N LEU A 87 13.68 -13.06 -11.15
CA LEU A 87 13.78 -14.04 -12.25
C LEU A 87 13.86 -13.40 -13.63
N THR A 88 13.27 -12.22 -13.81
CA THR A 88 13.37 -11.46 -15.06
C THR A 88 14.60 -10.55 -15.12
N GLY A 89 15.38 -10.45 -14.02
CA GLY A 89 16.54 -9.56 -13.95
C GLY A 89 16.20 -8.07 -13.88
N THR A 90 14.96 -7.74 -13.52
CA THR A 90 14.47 -6.35 -13.49
C THR A 90 14.38 -5.77 -12.07
N LEU A 91 14.76 -6.54 -11.04
CA LEU A 91 14.80 -6.06 -9.66
C LEU A 91 15.73 -4.84 -9.53
N GLY A 92 15.26 -3.78 -8.88
CA GLY A 92 15.97 -2.51 -8.71
C GLY A 92 15.81 -1.54 -9.88
N THR A 93 15.49 -2.00 -11.09
CA THR A 93 15.18 -1.14 -12.24
C THR A 93 13.69 -0.86 -12.35
N VAL A 94 12.85 -1.87 -12.23
CA VAL A 94 11.40 -1.72 -12.14
C VAL A 94 11.03 -1.27 -10.73
N LYS A 95 10.30 -0.17 -10.61
CA LYS A 95 9.83 0.36 -9.32
C LYS A 95 8.56 -0.33 -8.88
N VAL A 96 8.45 -0.57 -7.57
CA VAL A 96 7.28 -1.23 -6.96
C VAL A 96 6.73 -0.31 -5.86
N PRO A 97 5.87 0.67 -6.21
CA PRO A 97 5.09 1.37 -5.20
C PRO A 97 3.90 0.50 -4.75
N THR A 98 3.53 0.58 -3.46
CA THR A 98 2.47 -0.26 -2.90
C THR A 98 1.76 0.41 -1.72
N PHE A 99 0.75 -0.25 -1.13
CA PHE A 99 -0.13 0.30 -0.10
C PHE A 99 -0.45 -0.76 0.96
N ASN A 100 -0.50 -0.41 2.20
CA ASN A 100 -0.99 -0.92 3.47
C ASN A 100 0.00 -0.77 4.64
N GLY A 101 1.32 -0.90 4.45
CA GLY A 101 2.31 -0.80 5.54
C GLY A 101 2.60 -2.13 6.26
N THR A 102 2.45 -3.25 5.56
CA THR A 102 2.76 -4.56 6.11
C THR A 102 4.27 -4.67 6.45
N PRO A 103 4.67 -5.11 7.67
CA PRO A 103 6.06 -5.08 8.11
C PRO A 103 7.07 -5.71 7.14
N PHE A 104 6.80 -6.92 6.61
CA PHE A 104 7.74 -7.56 5.69
C PHE A 104 7.91 -6.79 4.38
N VAL A 105 6.93 -5.98 3.97
CA VAL A 105 7.04 -5.12 2.78
C VAL A 105 7.88 -3.89 3.08
N LEU A 106 7.83 -3.38 4.31
CA LEU A 106 8.74 -2.32 4.76
C LEU A 106 10.20 -2.83 4.80
N ASP A 107 10.41 -4.10 5.17
CA ASP A 107 11.74 -4.73 5.02
C ASP A 107 12.16 -4.83 3.55
N PHE A 108 11.25 -5.09 2.61
CA PHE A 108 11.56 -5.05 1.18
C PHE A 108 11.94 -3.65 0.68
N ILE A 109 11.45 -2.57 1.30
CA ILE A 109 11.93 -1.21 1.00
C ILE A 109 13.39 -1.06 1.42
N ARG A 110 13.74 -1.52 2.62
CA ARG A 110 15.12 -1.50 3.15
C ARG A 110 16.07 -2.26 2.24
N ASP A 111 15.61 -3.40 1.70
CA ASP A 111 16.38 -4.23 0.77
C ASP A 111 16.40 -3.67 -0.66
N GLY A 112 15.71 -2.57 -0.95
CA GLY A 112 15.62 -1.95 -2.28
C GLY A 112 14.74 -2.71 -3.28
N ALA A 113 13.96 -3.70 -2.82
CA ALA A 113 13.08 -4.51 -3.66
C ALA A 113 11.71 -3.85 -3.90
N VAL A 114 11.23 -3.05 -2.96
CA VAL A 114 10.04 -2.19 -3.04
C VAL A 114 10.50 -0.73 -2.98
N SER A 115 9.91 0.15 -3.78
CA SER A 115 10.37 1.53 -3.89
C SER A 115 9.76 2.45 -2.86
N MET A 116 8.50 2.21 -2.49
CA MET A 116 7.76 2.93 -1.45
C MET A 116 6.50 2.17 -1.04
N ASN A 117 5.99 2.51 0.14
CA ASN A 117 4.71 2.02 0.64
C ASN A 117 3.91 3.17 1.26
N ILE A 118 2.64 3.27 0.90
CA ILE A 118 1.70 4.13 1.61
C ILE A 118 1.13 3.30 2.75
N GLY A 119 1.66 3.51 3.96
CA GLY A 119 1.25 2.80 5.16
C GLY A 119 0.08 3.46 5.87
N GLU A 120 -0.70 2.66 6.57
CA GLU A 120 -1.74 3.09 7.50
C GLU A 120 -1.53 2.45 8.87
N SER A 121 -1.71 3.23 9.95
CA SER A 121 -1.61 2.70 11.31
C SER A 121 -2.88 1.96 11.67
N LEU A 122 -2.79 0.64 11.84
CA LEU A 122 -3.91 -0.21 12.24
C LEU A 122 -4.36 0.10 13.67
N ASP A 123 -3.44 0.44 14.58
CA ASP A 123 -3.76 0.84 15.94
C ASP A 123 -4.55 2.15 15.96
N TRP A 124 -4.17 3.15 15.15
CA TRP A 124 -4.94 4.39 15.03
C TRP A 124 -6.36 4.12 14.52
N ILE A 125 -6.48 3.28 13.48
CA ILE A 125 -7.78 2.85 12.94
C ILE A 125 -8.60 2.15 14.03
N ALA A 126 -7.98 1.27 14.83
CA ALA A 126 -8.65 0.58 15.93
C ALA A 126 -9.17 1.55 16.99
N TYR A 127 -8.35 2.51 17.43
CA TYR A 127 -8.78 3.57 18.38
C TYR A 127 -9.96 4.38 17.82
N ALA A 128 -9.88 4.79 16.57
CA ALA A 128 -10.95 5.54 15.90
C ALA A 128 -12.25 4.72 15.77
N THR A 129 -12.14 3.42 15.51
CA THR A 129 -13.27 2.50 15.46
C THR A 129 -13.93 2.35 16.83
N VAL A 130 -13.12 2.18 17.89
CA VAL A 130 -13.64 2.11 19.27
C VAL A 130 -14.33 3.41 19.65
N ASP A 131 -13.76 4.58 19.32
CA ASP A 131 -14.41 5.88 19.57
C ASP A 131 -15.77 5.97 18.89
N GLY A 132 -15.88 5.54 17.64
CA GLY A 132 -17.15 5.51 16.93
C GLY A 132 -18.21 4.67 17.66
N HIS A 133 -17.84 3.48 18.15
CA HIS A 133 -18.75 2.61 18.91
C HIS A 133 -19.13 3.21 20.28
N LEU A 134 -18.20 3.85 20.97
CA LEU A 134 -18.46 4.51 22.25
C LEU A 134 -19.44 5.67 22.07
N ARG A 135 -19.28 6.47 21.02
CA ARG A 135 -20.21 7.55 20.67
C ARG A 135 -21.62 7.02 20.39
N ASP A 136 -21.72 6.00 19.55
CA ASP A 136 -23.01 5.36 19.24
C ASP A 136 -23.71 4.84 20.50
N ALA A 137 -22.98 4.14 21.37
CA ALA A 137 -23.49 3.65 22.65
C ALA A 137 -23.95 4.76 23.61
N CYS A 138 -23.37 5.95 23.52
CA CYS A 138 -23.73 7.13 24.30
C CYS A 138 -24.77 8.03 23.61
N GLY A 139 -25.26 7.66 22.43
CA GLY A 139 -26.19 8.47 21.64
C GLY A 139 -25.56 9.75 21.10
N LEU A 140 -24.25 9.78 20.92
CA LEU A 140 -23.50 10.87 20.33
C LEU A 140 -23.31 10.65 18.82
N GLU A 141 -23.23 11.72 18.06
CA GLU A 141 -22.93 11.64 16.63
C GLU A 141 -21.47 11.18 16.40
N SER A 142 -21.29 10.19 15.54
CA SER A 142 -19.99 9.75 15.09
C SER A 142 -19.46 10.70 13.99
N PRO A 143 -18.13 10.96 13.93
CA PRO A 143 -17.56 11.80 12.89
C PRO A 143 -17.79 11.16 11.51
N ALA A 144 -18.12 11.97 10.51
CA ALA A 144 -18.36 11.53 9.14
C ALA A 144 -17.09 10.94 8.48
N ALA A 145 -15.91 11.33 8.97
CA ALA A 145 -14.62 10.83 8.50
C ALA A 145 -13.65 10.71 9.70
N LEU A 146 -12.94 9.60 9.78
CA LEU A 146 -11.98 9.35 10.87
C LEU A 146 -10.65 10.09 10.68
N ASN A 147 -10.33 10.48 9.45
CA ASN A 147 -9.11 11.23 9.08
C ASN A 147 -7.81 10.61 9.62
N VAL A 148 -7.74 9.27 9.64
CA VAL A 148 -6.49 8.57 9.97
C VAL A 148 -5.45 8.90 8.89
N PRO A 149 -4.29 9.46 9.25
CA PRO A 149 -3.31 9.87 8.25
C PRO A 149 -2.61 8.67 7.64
N PHE A 150 -2.35 8.76 6.32
CA PHE A 150 -1.41 7.87 5.66
C PHE A 150 0.02 8.34 5.91
N TYR A 151 0.95 7.38 5.94
CA TYR A 151 2.37 7.63 6.06
C TYR A 151 3.10 7.02 4.87
N ILE A 152 3.99 7.80 4.24
CA ILE A 152 4.77 7.29 3.10
C ILE A 152 6.12 6.79 3.62
N PHE A 153 6.33 5.48 3.51
CA PHE A 153 7.62 4.85 3.76
C PHE A 153 8.40 4.71 2.45
N ASP A 154 9.64 5.13 2.46
CA ASP A 154 10.62 4.91 1.40
C ASP A 154 12.02 4.65 2.00
N SER A 155 13.04 4.53 1.17
CA SER A 155 14.41 4.25 1.61
C SER A 155 15.00 5.32 2.55
N SER A 156 14.42 6.51 2.61
CA SER A 156 14.94 7.61 3.46
C SER A 156 14.43 7.53 4.90
N ASN A 157 13.32 6.84 5.15
CA ASN A 157 12.65 6.85 6.45
C ASN A 157 12.20 5.47 6.97
N VAL A 158 12.31 4.41 6.18
CA VAL A 158 11.81 3.07 6.53
C VAL A 158 12.43 2.51 7.82
N GLU A 159 13.60 2.98 8.23
CA GLU A 159 14.22 2.59 9.51
C GLU A 159 13.35 2.95 10.73
N ALA A 160 12.48 3.96 10.61
CA ALA A 160 11.53 4.31 11.66
C ALA A 160 10.52 3.19 11.97
N ALA A 161 10.29 2.26 11.03
CA ALA A 161 9.44 1.09 11.24
C ALA A 161 10.08 -0.03 12.07
N GLY A 162 11.36 0.14 12.47
CA GLY A 162 12.14 -0.88 13.20
C GLY A 162 12.92 -1.82 12.28
N VAL A 163 13.85 -2.61 12.86
CA VAL A 163 14.70 -3.58 12.16
C VAL A 163 14.68 -4.91 12.93
N PRO A 164 13.98 -5.95 12.46
CA PRO A 164 13.02 -5.94 11.34
C PRO A 164 11.84 -5.00 11.62
N ALA A 165 11.11 -4.61 10.56
CA ALA A 165 9.95 -3.75 10.69
C ALA A 165 8.88 -4.39 11.59
N GLN A 166 8.22 -3.57 12.40
CA GLN A 166 7.20 -3.99 13.36
C GLN A 166 5.85 -3.37 13.02
N PHE A 167 4.77 -4.04 13.39
CA PHE A 167 3.43 -3.48 13.27
C PHE A 167 3.33 -2.15 14.02
N ASP A 168 2.61 -1.19 13.42
CA ASP A 168 2.32 0.13 13.96
C ASP A 168 3.54 0.97 14.42
N THR A 169 4.75 0.57 14.00
CA THR A 169 5.99 1.29 14.30
C THR A 169 6.32 2.25 13.15
N GLY A 170 6.70 3.50 13.49
CA GLY A 170 7.06 4.53 12.51
C GLY A 170 5.93 5.50 12.14
N TYR A 171 4.72 5.27 12.63
CA TYR A 171 3.55 6.15 12.39
C TYR A 171 3.39 7.26 13.42
N GLY A 172 4.13 7.20 14.53
CA GLY A 172 3.91 8.03 15.71
C GLY A 172 2.78 7.49 16.60
N ASP A 173 2.62 8.09 17.76
CA ASP A 173 1.70 7.66 18.83
C ASP A 173 0.73 8.75 19.30
N ALA A 174 0.65 9.86 18.58
CA ALA A 174 -0.18 11.02 18.94
C ALA A 174 -1.67 10.66 19.17
N TYR A 175 -2.16 9.63 18.47
CA TYR A 175 -3.53 9.14 18.60
C TYR A 175 -3.79 8.56 20.01
N VAL A 176 -2.81 7.91 20.65
CA VAL A 176 -2.97 7.32 21.97
C VAL A 176 -3.35 8.40 22.99
N THR A 177 -2.55 9.47 23.07
CA THR A 177 -2.85 10.60 23.96
C THR A 177 -4.13 11.31 23.54
N GLY A 178 -4.35 11.53 22.23
CA GLY A 178 -5.54 12.19 21.73
C GLY A 178 -6.83 11.48 22.13
N PHE A 179 -6.92 10.18 21.93
CA PHE A 179 -8.11 9.41 22.32
C PHE A 179 -8.26 9.25 23.85
N ARG A 180 -7.16 9.11 24.59
CA ARG A 180 -7.22 9.10 26.07
C ARG A 180 -7.83 10.40 26.61
N THR A 181 -7.36 11.55 26.12
CA THR A 181 -7.92 12.86 26.48
C THR A 181 -9.40 12.95 26.09
N LEU A 182 -9.74 12.54 24.86
CA LEU A 182 -11.13 12.54 24.37
C LEU A 182 -12.07 11.70 25.25
N TRP A 183 -11.58 10.57 25.76
CA TRP A 183 -12.35 9.67 26.63
C TRP A 183 -12.27 10.02 28.13
N GLY A 184 -11.57 11.10 28.49
CA GLY A 184 -11.43 11.54 29.89
C GLY A 184 -10.55 10.62 30.76
N LEU A 185 -9.59 9.93 30.14
CA LEU A 185 -8.70 8.96 30.81
C LEU A 185 -7.35 9.57 31.26
N ASP A 186 -7.16 10.87 31.07
CA ASP A 186 -5.96 11.61 31.49
C ASP A 186 -6.10 12.12 32.93
N GLY A 187 -6.37 11.23 33.86
CA GLY A 187 -6.55 11.52 35.29
C GLY A 187 -5.45 10.88 36.14
#